data_9b9bf06b0b02468b4242e7aabe9fade2
#
_entry.id   9b9bf06b0b02468b4242e7aabe9fade2
#
_cell.length_a   1.000
_cell.length_b   1.000
_cell.length_c   1.000
_cell.angle_alpha   90.00
_cell.angle_beta   90.00
_cell.angle_gamma   90.00
#
_symmetry.space_group_name_H-M   'P 1'
#
loop_
_entity.id
_entity.type
_entity.pdbx_description
1 polymer ?
#
loop_
_entity_poly.entity_id
_entity_poly.type
_entity_poly.pdbx_seq_one_letter_code
_entity_poly.pdbx_strand_id
1 'polypeptide(L)'
;MHDEDGLEQHTLRSVGIDIGSATSHVTVSRLVIRRRGSALSAEFVVSERETVFRSPVWLTPYRGGDEIDTDRLRALFESGYRAAGIAPADLEVGAVVITGEALNKRNAEPIARMVADWSGRFVCISAGHNQEAVLAAHGSGAVAMSAGTGATVVSLDVGGGTTKFSVVRAGTVTHVEVVGVGARLVAYDPASQVVTRLEHAVWPLLDRLGLDLASATDCPLRTVHDSVS
;
A
#
# COMPACT_ATOMS: atom_id res chain seq x y z
N MET A 1 -27.59 13.79 8.76
CA MET A 1 -27.32 14.27 10.15
C MET A 1 -26.66 15.65 10.05
N HIS A 2 -26.88 16.53 10.99
CA HIS A 2 -26.19 17.84 11.06
C HIS A 2 -25.27 17.81 12.26
N ASP A 3 -24.16 18.54 12.19
CA ASP A 3 -23.24 18.73 13.30
C ASP A 3 -23.75 19.78 14.31
N GLU A 4 -22.96 20.11 15.33
CA GLU A 4 -23.28 21.12 16.34
C GLU A 4 -23.46 22.53 15.74
N ASP A 5 -22.82 22.79 14.60
CA ASP A 5 -22.92 24.04 13.85
C ASP A 5 -24.07 24.03 12.83
N GLY A 6 -24.89 22.97 12.77
CA GLY A 6 -26.03 22.82 11.86
C GLY A 6 -25.61 22.49 10.41
N LEU A 7 -24.34 22.13 10.16
CA LEU A 7 -23.85 21.75 8.84
C LEU A 7 -24.08 20.26 8.59
N GLU A 8 -24.28 19.94 7.31
CA GLU A 8 -24.52 18.55 6.87
C GLU A 8 -23.30 17.68 7.13
N GLN A 9 -23.54 16.52 7.77
CA GLN A 9 -22.54 15.54 8.13
C GLN A 9 -22.98 14.14 7.70
N HIS A 10 -22.05 13.36 7.16
CA HIS A 10 -22.25 11.95 6.81
C HIS A 10 -21.18 11.08 7.45
N THR A 11 -21.60 9.90 7.89
CA THR A 11 -20.67 8.84 8.31
C THR A 11 -20.61 7.81 7.21
N LEU A 12 -19.40 7.48 6.74
CA LEU A 12 -19.16 6.55 5.66
C LEU A 12 -18.26 5.41 6.14
N ARG A 13 -18.56 4.20 5.69
CA ARG A 13 -17.65 3.07 5.82
C ARG A 13 -16.77 3.01 4.57
N SER A 14 -15.47 3.16 4.78
CA SER A 14 -14.46 3.24 3.73
C SER A 14 -13.53 2.04 3.78
N VAL A 15 -13.07 1.60 2.62
CA VAL A 15 -11.98 0.62 2.52
C VAL A 15 -10.79 1.21 1.77
N GLY A 16 -9.60 0.95 2.28
CA GLY A 16 -8.32 1.16 1.58
C GLY A 16 -7.70 -0.18 1.25
N ILE A 17 -7.35 -0.40 0.00
CA ILE A 17 -6.66 -1.58 -0.47
C ILE A 17 -5.32 -1.14 -1.04
N ASP A 18 -4.24 -1.68 -0.51
CA ASP A 18 -2.90 -1.50 -1.04
C ASP A 18 -2.42 -2.80 -1.68
N ILE A 19 -2.00 -2.69 -2.95
CA ILE A 19 -1.46 -3.78 -3.74
C ILE A 19 -0.05 -3.39 -4.15
N GLY A 20 0.91 -3.75 -3.31
CA GLY A 20 2.31 -3.56 -3.58
C GLY A 20 2.94 -4.74 -4.32
N SER A 21 4.17 -4.55 -4.79
CA SER A 21 4.94 -5.62 -5.44
C SER A 21 5.23 -6.79 -4.51
N ALA A 22 5.49 -6.54 -3.24
CA ALA A 22 5.84 -7.58 -2.28
C ALA A 22 4.67 -7.98 -1.38
N THR A 23 3.84 -7.01 -1.00
CA THR A 23 2.78 -7.21 0.00
C THR A 23 1.50 -6.51 -0.39
N SER A 24 0.37 -7.08 0.08
CA SER A 24 -0.95 -6.50 -0.06
C SER A 24 -1.69 -6.52 1.28
N HIS A 25 -2.53 -5.53 1.52
CA HIS A 25 -3.36 -5.48 2.72
C HIS A 25 -4.64 -4.68 2.51
N VAL A 26 -5.57 -4.82 3.43
CA VAL A 26 -6.86 -4.13 3.47
C VAL A 26 -7.02 -3.41 4.80
N THR A 27 -7.49 -2.18 4.74
CA THR A 27 -7.85 -1.38 5.91
C THR A 27 -9.29 -0.90 5.76
N VAL A 28 -10.12 -1.12 6.77
CA VAL A 28 -11.47 -0.56 6.83
C VAL A 28 -11.50 0.55 7.86
N SER A 29 -12.11 1.66 7.49
CA SER A 29 -12.21 2.85 8.33
C SER A 29 -13.65 3.38 8.35
N ARG A 30 -14.03 3.95 9.48
CA ARG A 30 -15.18 4.84 9.60
C ARG A 30 -14.70 6.27 9.36
N LEU A 31 -15.30 6.94 8.41
CA LEU A 31 -15.03 8.34 8.08
C LEU A 31 -16.24 9.18 8.44
N VAL A 32 -16.00 10.31 9.09
CA VAL A 32 -17.00 11.35 9.24
C VAL A 32 -16.61 12.48 8.30
N ILE A 33 -17.48 12.80 7.36
CA ILE A 33 -17.31 13.93 6.45
C ILE A 33 -18.29 15.03 6.80
N ARG A 34 -17.82 16.27 6.80
CA ARG A 34 -18.62 17.46 7.09
C ARG A 34 -18.56 18.42 5.91
N ARG A 35 -19.66 19.12 5.69
CA ARG A 35 -19.71 20.21 4.71
C ARG A 35 -18.79 21.34 5.16
N ARG A 36 -17.94 21.84 4.27
CA ARG A 36 -16.99 22.90 4.58
C ARG A 36 -17.62 24.27 4.43
N GLY A 37 -17.51 25.07 5.50
CA GLY A 37 -17.79 26.50 5.50
C GLY A 37 -19.28 26.84 5.64
N SER A 38 -20.07 26.79 4.58
CA SER A 38 -21.49 27.19 4.60
C SER A 38 -22.40 26.12 4.05
N ALA A 39 -23.70 26.19 4.35
CA ALA A 39 -24.72 25.28 3.81
C ALA A 39 -24.80 25.27 2.27
N LEU A 40 -24.26 26.29 1.61
CA LEU A 40 -24.22 26.43 0.15
C LEU A 40 -22.95 25.83 -0.47
N SER A 41 -21.95 25.46 0.34
CA SER A 41 -20.74 24.81 -0.16
C SER A 41 -21.02 23.37 -0.60
N ALA A 42 -20.53 22.97 -1.76
CA ALA A 42 -20.57 21.57 -2.20
C ALA A 42 -19.35 20.76 -1.70
N GLU A 43 -18.41 21.40 -1.00
CA GLU A 43 -17.19 20.76 -0.52
C GLU A 43 -17.42 20.05 0.82
N PHE A 44 -17.02 18.79 0.88
CA PHE A 44 -16.96 18.01 2.11
C PHE A 44 -15.51 17.73 2.48
N VAL A 45 -15.22 17.75 3.77
CA VAL A 45 -13.90 17.40 4.32
C VAL A 45 -14.05 16.27 5.32
N VAL A 46 -13.03 15.40 5.38
CA VAL A 46 -12.97 14.37 6.40
C VAL A 46 -12.61 15.04 7.73
N SER A 47 -13.55 15.05 8.66
CA SER A 47 -13.37 15.60 10.01
C SER A 47 -12.87 14.56 11.00
N GLU A 48 -13.27 13.30 10.83
CA GLU A 48 -12.85 12.20 11.69
C GLU A 48 -12.51 10.98 10.85
N ARG A 49 -11.49 10.24 11.30
CA ARG A 49 -11.12 8.94 10.75
C ARG A 49 -10.81 7.98 11.88
N GLU A 50 -11.51 6.86 11.88
CA GLU A 50 -11.27 5.76 12.79
C GLU A 50 -10.99 4.49 11.98
N THR A 51 -9.85 3.83 12.24
CA THR A 51 -9.58 2.53 11.66
C THR A 51 -10.32 1.47 12.44
N VAL A 52 -11.28 0.81 11.79
CA VAL A 52 -12.13 -0.24 12.40
C VAL A 52 -11.50 -1.61 12.26
N PHE A 53 -10.75 -1.84 11.18
CA PHE A 53 -10.11 -3.12 10.91
C PHE A 53 -8.85 -2.93 10.06
N ARG A 54 -7.83 -3.74 10.34
CA ARG A 54 -6.66 -3.94 9.50
C ARG A 54 -6.45 -5.42 9.29
N SER A 55 -6.34 -5.83 8.03
CA SER A 55 -5.97 -7.21 7.73
C SER A 55 -4.54 -7.52 8.13
N PRO A 56 -4.16 -8.79 8.24
CA PRO A 56 -2.77 -9.17 8.14
C PRO A 56 -2.14 -8.62 6.84
N VAL A 57 -0.84 -8.41 6.86
CA VAL A 57 -0.09 -8.10 5.64
C VAL A 57 0.20 -9.42 4.94
N TRP A 58 -0.41 -9.65 3.78
CA TRP A 58 -0.17 -10.83 2.96
C TRP A 58 0.95 -10.59 1.96
N LEU A 59 1.65 -11.64 1.59
CA LEU A 59 2.49 -11.60 0.40
C LEU A 59 1.60 -11.47 -0.83
N THR A 60 1.92 -10.53 -1.71
CA THR A 60 1.22 -10.40 -3.00
C THR A 60 1.42 -11.69 -3.79
N PRO A 61 0.35 -12.42 -4.14
CA PRO A 61 0.47 -13.70 -4.82
C PRO A 61 0.83 -13.51 -6.29
N TYR A 62 1.75 -14.32 -6.79
CA TYR A 62 2.16 -14.33 -8.19
C TYR A 62 1.91 -15.67 -8.86
N ARG A 63 1.66 -15.61 -10.17
CA ARG A 63 1.60 -16.74 -11.09
C ARG A 63 2.72 -16.56 -12.11
N GLY A 64 3.72 -17.44 -12.08
CA GLY A 64 4.80 -17.41 -13.08
C GLY A 64 5.75 -16.20 -13.00
N GLY A 65 5.95 -15.61 -11.82
CA GLY A 65 7.01 -14.61 -11.57
C GLY A 65 6.63 -13.15 -11.81
N ASP A 66 5.99 -12.80 -12.90
CA ASP A 66 5.69 -11.40 -13.27
C ASP A 66 4.20 -11.07 -13.43
N GLU A 67 3.32 -12.02 -13.16
CA GLU A 67 1.87 -11.85 -13.17
C GLU A 67 1.30 -12.04 -11.78
N ILE A 68 0.52 -11.06 -11.29
CA ILE A 68 -0.18 -11.18 -10.01
C ILE A 68 -1.35 -12.17 -10.17
N ASP A 69 -1.43 -13.16 -9.29
CA ASP A 69 -2.53 -14.13 -9.25
C ASP A 69 -3.79 -13.46 -8.70
N THR A 70 -4.63 -12.98 -9.61
CA THR A 70 -5.87 -12.26 -9.28
C THR A 70 -6.86 -13.09 -8.49
N ASP A 71 -6.93 -14.40 -8.71
CA ASP A 71 -7.87 -15.28 -8.00
C ASP A 71 -7.45 -15.45 -6.55
N ARG A 72 -6.15 -15.67 -6.31
CA ARG A 72 -5.61 -15.73 -4.94
C ARG A 72 -5.67 -14.38 -4.25
N LEU A 73 -5.39 -13.28 -4.96
CA LEU A 73 -5.50 -11.93 -4.40
C LEU A 73 -6.94 -11.63 -3.97
N ARG A 74 -7.91 -11.99 -4.80
CA ARG A 74 -9.35 -11.91 -4.47
C ARG A 74 -9.68 -12.69 -3.21
N ALA A 75 -9.25 -13.94 -3.12
CA ALA A 75 -9.52 -14.79 -1.96
C ALA A 75 -8.93 -14.21 -0.65
N LEU A 76 -7.74 -13.57 -0.73
CA LEU A 76 -7.13 -12.88 0.40
C LEU A 76 -8.00 -11.70 0.87
N PHE A 77 -8.45 -10.85 -0.04
CA PHE A 77 -9.31 -9.71 0.29
C PHE A 77 -10.66 -10.14 0.84
N GLU A 78 -11.29 -11.14 0.26
CA GLU A 78 -12.53 -11.73 0.79
C GLU A 78 -12.34 -12.31 2.19
N SER A 79 -11.19 -12.93 2.46
CA SER A 79 -10.85 -13.39 3.80
C SER A 79 -10.73 -12.23 4.80
N GLY A 80 -10.15 -11.11 4.36
CA GLY A 80 -10.07 -9.88 5.14
C GLY A 80 -11.44 -9.31 5.47
N TYR A 81 -12.33 -9.21 4.49
CA TYR A 81 -13.71 -8.75 4.72
C TYR A 81 -14.47 -9.65 5.67
N ARG A 82 -14.35 -10.97 5.52
CA ARG A 82 -14.96 -11.94 6.48
C ARG A 82 -14.41 -11.76 7.89
N ALA A 83 -13.10 -11.58 8.03
CA ALA A 83 -12.48 -11.36 9.34
C ALA A 83 -12.92 -10.02 9.97
N ALA A 84 -13.21 -9.02 9.15
CA ALA A 84 -13.75 -7.73 9.60
C ALA A 84 -15.26 -7.82 9.96
N GLY A 85 -15.94 -8.91 9.60
CA GLY A 85 -17.40 -9.01 9.73
C GLY A 85 -18.16 -8.05 8.81
N ILE A 86 -17.59 -7.73 7.64
CA ILE A 86 -18.09 -6.70 6.71
C ILE A 86 -18.37 -7.37 5.36
N ALA A 87 -19.55 -7.12 4.80
CA ALA A 87 -19.82 -7.46 3.42
C ALA A 87 -19.35 -6.33 2.49
N PRO A 88 -18.89 -6.63 1.26
CA PRO A 88 -18.53 -5.58 0.28
C PRO A 88 -19.65 -4.57 0.04
N ALA A 89 -20.91 -5.00 0.10
CA ALA A 89 -22.08 -4.13 -0.05
C ALA A 89 -22.25 -3.10 1.09
N ASP A 90 -21.59 -3.31 2.23
CA ASP A 90 -21.60 -2.38 3.37
C ASP A 90 -20.60 -1.24 3.20
N LEU A 91 -19.76 -1.30 2.17
CA LEU A 91 -18.75 -0.28 1.89
C LEU A 91 -19.35 0.80 0.98
N GLU A 92 -19.28 2.04 1.43
CA GLU A 92 -19.88 3.16 0.72
C GLU A 92 -18.86 3.84 -0.20
N VAL A 93 -17.58 3.83 0.19
CA VAL A 93 -16.47 4.39 -0.58
C VAL A 93 -15.22 3.53 -0.42
N GLY A 94 -14.32 3.61 -1.38
CA GLY A 94 -13.04 2.92 -1.29
C GLY A 94 -11.96 3.53 -2.15
N ALA A 95 -10.72 3.22 -1.79
CA ALA A 95 -9.56 3.53 -2.60
C ALA A 95 -8.69 2.28 -2.75
N VAL A 96 -8.23 2.05 -3.96
CA VAL A 96 -7.23 1.04 -4.28
C VAL A 96 -5.99 1.74 -4.77
N VAL A 97 -4.88 1.43 -4.16
CA VAL A 97 -3.57 1.91 -4.59
C VAL A 97 -2.78 0.72 -5.09
N ILE A 98 -2.34 0.77 -6.34
CA ILE A 98 -1.41 -0.19 -6.93
C ILE A 98 -0.06 0.52 -7.01
N THR A 99 0.95 -0.03 -6.34
CA THR A 99 2.23 0.65 -6.13
C THR A 99 3.42 -0.15 -6.63
N GLY A 100 4.51 0.56 -6.87
CA GLY A 100 5.82 0.00 -7.20
C GLY A 100 5.82 -0.86 -8.46
N GLU A 101 6.58 -1.93 -8.42
CA GLU A 101 6.67 -2.90 -9.53
C GLU A 101 5.34 -3.59 -9.88
N ALA A 102 4.35 -3.56 -8.97
CA ALA A 102 3.02 -4.09 -9.27
C ALA A 102 2.34 -3.35 -10.43
N LEU A 103 2.68 -2.07 -10.67
CA LEU A 103 2.21 -1.29 -11.82
C LEU A 103 2.79 -1.79 -13.14
N ASN A 104 4.00 -2.32 -13.12
CA ASN A 104 4.68 -2.82 -14.31
C ASN A 104 4.25 -4.25 -14.66
N LYS A 105 3.40 -4.87 -13.83
CA LYS A 105 2.91 -6.22 -14.08
C LYS A 105 1.90 -6.23 -15.22
N ARG A 106 1.89 -7.33 -15.97
CA ARG A 106 1.07 -7.49 -17.19
C ARG A 106 -0.43 -7.37 -16.95
N ASN A 107 -0.87 -7.56 -15.71
CA ASN A 107 -2.27 -7.56 -15.32
C ASN A 107 -2.66 -6.50 -14.26
N ALA A 108 -1.93 -5.39 -14.18
CA ALA A 108 -2.27 -4.28 -13.27
C ALA A 108 -3.68 -3.72 -13.55
N GLU A 109 -4.04 -3.54 -14.82
CA GLU A 109 -5.37 -3.07 -15.22
C GLU A 109 -6.50 -4.05 -14.89
N PRO A 110 -6.39 -5.36 -15.18
CA PRO A 110 -7.35 -6.36 -14.68
C PRO A 110 -7.54 -6.35 -13.17
N ILE A 111 -6.48 -6.14 -12.39
CA ILE A 111 -6.57 -6.03 -10.93
C ILE A 111 -7.40 -4.82 -10.52
N ALA A 112 -7.13 -3.66 -11.12
CA ALA A 112 -7.89 -2.45 -10.86
C ALA A 112 -9.39 -2.65 -11.15
N ARG A 113 -9.73 -3.29 -12.26
CA ARG A 113 -11.11 -3.64 -12.62
C ARG A 113 -11.73 -4.63 -11.63
N MET A 114 -11.01 -5.68 -11.26
CA MET A 114 -11.48 -6.68 -10.30
C MET A 114 -11.91 -6.01 -8.98
N VAL A 115 -11.16 -5.03 -8.50
CA VAL A 115 -11.49 -4.35 -7.24
C VAL A 115 -12.62 -3.35 -7.43
N ALA A 116 -12.68 -2.66 -8.57
CA ALA A 116 -13.76 -1.74 -8.91
C ALA A 116 -15.13 -2.43 -8.98
N ASP A 117 -15.17 -3.66 -9.46
CA ASP A 117 -16.40 -4.46 -9.56
C ASP A 117 -16.98 -4.85 -8.19
N TRP A 118 -16.17 -4.80 -7.12
CA TRP A 118 -16.59 -5.27 -5.80
C TRP A 118 -17.45 -4.29 -5.01
N SER A 119 -17.39 -3.00 -5.29
CA SER A 119 -18.01 -2.03 -4.38
C SER A 119 -18.39 -0.68 -4.95
N GLY A 120 -18.65 -0.58 -6.22
CA GLY A 120 -19.44 0.53 -6.81
C GLY A 120 -18.86 1.95 -6.79
N ARG A 121 -18.11 2.38 -5.77
CA ARG A 121 -17.55 3.74 -5.66
C ARG A 121 -16.09 3.72 -5.21
N PHE A 122 -15.25 3.12 -6.04
CA PHE A 122 -13.81 3.07 -5.79
C PHE A 122 -13.04 4.06 -6.64
N VAL A 123 -12.06 4.69 -6.02
CA VAL A 123 -11.00 5.39 -6.72
C VAL A 123 -9.81 4.44 -6.84
N CYS A 124 -9.43 4.10 -8.06
CA CYS A 124 -8.20 3.35 -8.30
C CYS A 124 -7.08 4.34 -8.63
N ILE A 125 -6.01 4.27 -7.88
CA ILE A 125 -4.82 5.10 -8.04
C ILE A 125 -3.66 4.19 -8.44
N SER A 126 -3.15 4.40 -9.64
CA SER A 126 -1.86 3.87 -10.07
C SER A 126 -0.78 4.86 -9.65
N ALA A 127 -0.08 4.60 -8.56
CA ALA A 127 0.94 5.49 -8.05
C ALA A 127 2.34 5.00 -8.44
N GLY A 128 3.01 5.74 -9.31
CA GLY A 128 4.47 5.58 -9.49
C GLY A 128 5.21 5.92 -8.18
N HIS A 129 6.47 5.52 -8.08
CA HIS A 129 7.24 5.62 -6.82
C HIS A 129 7.24 7.03 -6.18
N ASN A 130 7.32 8.09 -6.99
CA ASN A 130 7.29 9.46 -6.49
C ASN A 130 5.91 9.84 -5.93
N GLN A 131 4.85 9.44 -6.62
CA GLN A 131 3.49 9.72 -6.19
C GLN A 131 3.14 8.90 -4.93
N GLU A 132 3.60 7.66 -4.85
CA GLU A 132 3.49 6.81 -3.66
C GLU A 132 4.16 7.46 -2.45
N ALA A 133 5.38 8.03 -2.62
CA ALA A 133 6.08 8.75 -1.56
C ALA A 133 5.29 9.97 -1.06
N VAL A 134 4.67 10.74 -1.98
CA VAL A 134 3.82 11.87 -1.61
C VAL A 134 2.58 11.41 -0.85
N LEU A 135 1.91 10.36 -1.31
CA LEU A 135 0.75 9.78 -0.62
C LEU A 135 1.12 9.28 0.77
N ALA A 136 2.29 8.62 0.91
CA ALA A 136 2.79 8.15 2.19
C ALA A 136 3.08 9.31 3.16
N ALA A 137 3.66 10.42 2.67
CA ALA A 137 3.90 11.62 3.49
C ALA A 137 2.60 12.25 3.99
N HIS A 138 1.53 12.24 3.19
CA HIS A 138 0.20 12.66 3.63
C HIS A 138 -0.43 11.65 4.61
N GLY A 139 -0.37 10.37 4.26
CA GLY A 139 -1.00 9.30 5.04
C GLY A 139 -0.37 9.08 6.42
N SER A 140 0.95 9.29 6.56
CA SER A 140 1.67 9.21 7.83
C SER A 140 1.43 10.42 8.75
N GLY A 141 0.83 11.51 8.24
CA GLY A 141 0.65 12.75 8.97
C GLY A 141 1.86 13.70 8.92
N ALA A 142 2.95 13.36 8.20
CA ALA A 142 4.14 14.18 8.10
C ALA A 142 3.83 15.58 7.53
N VAL A 143 2.94 15.65 6.55
CA VAL A 143 2.49 16.92 5.96
C VAL A 143 1.74 17.78 6.99
N ALA A 144 0.79 17.19 7.71
CA ALA A 144 0.04 17.89 8.76
C ALA A 144 0.94 18.35 9.91
N MET A 145 1.88 17.49 10.34
CA MET A 145 2.86 17.84 11.38
C MET A 145 3.72 19.02 10.94
N SER A 146 4.27 19.01 9.73
CA SER A 146 5.09 20.10 9.20
C SER A 146 4.30 21.41 9.11
N ALA A 147 3.04 21.36 8.66
CA ALA A 147 2.17 22.51 8.57
C ALA A 147 1.87 23.12 9.97
N GLY A 148 1.56 22.27 10.95
CA GLY A 148 1.19 22.72 12.29
C GLY A 148 2.35 23.22 13.14
N THR A 149 3.56 22.68 12.92
CA THR A 149 4.74 23.03 13.72
C THR A 149 5.73 23.96 13.04
N GLY A 150 5.63 24.14 11.71
CA GLY A 150 6.65 24.82 10.91
C GLY A 150 7.96 24.04 10.72
N ALA A 151 8.06 22.84 11.30
CA ALA A 151 9.27 22.02 11.22
C ALA A 151 9.46 21.41 9.81
N THR A 152 10.70 21.22 9.43
CA THR A 152 11.05 20.32 8.31
C THR A 152 10.94 18.88 8.80
N VAL A 153 10.09 18.10 8.16
CA VAL A 153 9.85 16.67 8.49
C VAL A 153 10.35 15.80 7.35
N VAL A 154 11.03 14.71 7.68
CA VAL A 154 11.40 13.66 6.73
C VAL A 154 10.48 12.46 6.99
N SER A 155 9.74 12.06 5.96
CA SER A 155 8.96 10.81 5.95
C SER A 155 9.76 9.72 5.26
N LEU A 156 9.91 8.58 5.92
CA LEU A 156 10.45 7.35 5.36
C LEU A 156 9.32 6.34 5.17
N ASP A 157 9.18 5.86 3.95
CA ASP A 157 8.30 4.74 3.61
C ASP A 157 9.14 3.56 3.12
N VAL A 158 9.24 2.52 3.94
CA VAL A 158 10.01 1.31 3.65
C VAL A 158 9.06 0.24 3.16
N GLY A 159 8.97 0.11 1.84
CA GLY A 159 8.20 -0.94 1.19
C GLY A 159 8.97 -2.27 1.10
N GLY A 160 8.39 -3.25 0.39
CA GLY A 160 9.03 -4.55 0.19
C GLY A 160 10.31 -4.48 -0.64
N GLY A 161 10.28 -3.80 -1.77
CA GLY A 161 11.41 -3.69 -2.71
C GLY A 161 12.06 -2.30 -2.76
N THR A 162 11.42 -1.25 -2.25
CA THR A 162 11.91 0.13 -2.34
C THR A 162 11.75 0.87 -1.02
N THR A 163 12.63 1.84 -0.76
CA THR A 163 12.48 2.82 0.31
C THR A 163 12.33 4.21 -0.31
N LYS A 164 11.34 4.96 0.15
CA LYS A 164 11.02 6.29 -0.33
C LYS A 164 11.23 7.31 0.77
N PHE A 165 11.85 8.41 0.41
CA PHE A 165 12.12 9.54 1.29
C PHE A 165 11.33 10.74 0.80
N SER A 166 10.62 11.40 1.69
CA SER A 166 9.92 12.65 1.38
C SER A 166 10.33 13.73 2.37
N VAL A 167 10.83 14.87 1.86
CA VAL A 167 11.10 16.04 2.69
C VAL A 167 9.90 16.96 2.63
N VAL A 168 9.35 17.26 3.79
CA VAL A 168 8.17 18.13 3.95
C VAL A 168 8.57 19.42 4.66
N ARG A 169 8.23 20.56 4.08
CA ARG A 169 8.46 21.89 4.65
C ARG A 169 7.19 22.71 4.61
N ALA A 170 6.81 23.32 5.71
CA ALA A 170 5.62 24.16 5.83
C ALA A 170 4.37 23.49 5.22
N GLY A 171 4.18 22.19 5.46
CA GLY A 171 3.04 21.43 4.94
C GLY A 171 3.11 21.06 3.46
N THR A 172 4.25 21.27 2.79
CA THR A 172 4.44 20.94 1.38
C THR A 172 5.56 19.94 1.20
N VAL A 173 5.33 18.88 0.42
CA VAL A 173 6.39 17.94 0.01
C VAL A 173 7.28 18.66 -1.01
N THR A 174 8.51 18.93 -0.62
CA THR A 174 9.48 19.72 -1.43
C THR A 174 10.47 18.85 -2.18
N HIS A 175 10.71 17.62 -1.71
CA HIS A 175 11.65 16.70 -2.35
C HIS A 175 11.20 15.26 -2.09
N VAL A 176 11.43 14.42 -3.08
CA VAL A 176 11.19 12.96 -3.02
C VAL A 176 12.41 12.26 -3.61
N GLU A 177 12.88 11.22 -2.94
CA GLU A 177 13.92 10.31 -3.41
C GLU A 177 13.48 8.87 -3.22
N VAL A 178 13.85 8.00 -4.16
CA VAL A 178 13.50 6.58 -4.12
C VAL A 178 14.75 5.74 -4.27
N VAL A 179 14.96 4.84 -3.33
CA VAL A 179 16.08 3.90 -3.33
C VAL A 179 15.53 2.49 -3.56
N GLY A 180 16.14 1.74 -4.47
CA GLY A 180 15.75 0.38 -4.83
C GLY A 180 16.13 -0.66 -3.75
N VAL A 181 15.98 -0.31 -2.48
CA VAL A 181 16.22 -1.21 -1.35
C VAL A 181 15.00 -1.17 -0.44
N GLY A 182 14.47 -2.33 -0.08
CA GLY A 182 13.31 -2.48 0.78
C GLY A 182 13.49 -3.54 1.87
N ALA A 183 12.46 -3.75 2.64
CA ALA A 183 12.47 -4.68 3.78
C ALA A 183 12.38 -6.15 3.37
N ARG A 184 12.02 -6.47 2.12
CA ARG A 184 11.80 -7.84 1.64
C ARG A 184 12.47 -8.07 0.29
N LEU A 185 13.78 -8.16 0.30
CA LEU A 185 14.57 -8.43 -0.91
C LEU A 185 14.53 -9.91 -1.32
N VAL A 186 14.30 -10.80 -0.35
CA VAL A 186 14.24 -12.25 -0.55
C VAL A 186 12.97 -12.79 0.08
N ALA A 187 12.17 -13.54 -0.67
CA ALA A 187 11.07 -14.33 -0.14
C ALA A 187 11.41 -15.82 -0.25
N TYR A 188 11.04 -16.59 0.75
CA TYR A 188 11.27 -18.03 0.81
C TYR A 188 10.06 -18.75 1.41
N ASP A 189 9.92 -20.01 1.08
CA ASP A 189 8.95 -20.90 1.71
C ASP A 189 9.50 -21.37 3.06
N PRO A 190 8.83 -21.08 4.19
CA PRO A 190 9.34 -21.44 5.51
C PRO A 190 9.37 -22.95 5.78
N ALA A 191 8.57 -23.75 5.08
CA ALA A 191 8.53 -25.20 5.25
C ALA A 191 9.67 -25.91 4.50
N SER A 192 9.87 -25.55 3.23
CA SER A 192 10.94 -26.12 2.39
C SER A 192 12.27 -25.38 2.53
N GLN A 193 12.28 -24.17 3.10
CA GLN A 193 13.45 -23.27 3.17
C GLN A 193 14.00 -22.91 1.78
N VAL A 194 13.18 -22.97 0.75
CA VAL A 194 13.55 -22.64 -0.63
C VAL A 194 13.21 -21.19 -0.92
N VAL A 195 14.13 -20.47 -1.54
CA VAL A 195 13.89 -19.10 -2.03
C VAL A 195 12.87 -19.14 -3.15
N THR A 196 11.77 -18.44 -2.97
CA THR A 196 10.66 -18.40 -3.93
C THR A 196 10.64 -17.13 -4.76
N ARG A 197 11.34 -16.07 -4.30
CA ARG A 197 11.40 -14.79 -5.01
C ARG A 197 12.59 -13.95 -4.56
N LEU A 198 13.22 -13.29 -5.54
CA LEU A 198 14.25 -12.27 -5.36
C LEU A 198 13.76 -10.94 -5.95
N GLU A 199 13.84 -9.87 -5.17
CA GLU A 199 13.57 -8.53 -5.68
C GLU A 199 14.78 -8.01 -6.49
N HIS A 200 14.52 -7.10 -7.43
CA HIS A 200 15.55 -6.61 -8.34
C HIS A 200 16.77 -6.01 -7.60
N ALA A 201 16.52 -5.37 -6.46
CA ALA A 201 17.57 -4.74 -5.66
C ALA A 201 18.56 -5.72 -5.02
N VAL A 202 18.27 -7.02 -5.00
CA VAL A 202 19.20 -8.02 -4.45
C VAL A 202 20.33 -8.36 -5.43
N TRP A 203 20.11 -8.22 -6.74
CA TRP A 203 21.08 -8.65 -7.75
C TRP A 203 22.45 -7.97 -7.62
N PRO A 204 22.55 -6.62 -7.47
CA PRO A 204 23.85 -5.98 -7.26
C PRO A 204 24.57 -6.44 -5.99
N LEU A 205 23.79 -6.86 -4.96
CA LEU A 205 24.36 -7.38 -3.72
C LEU A 205 24.94 -8.79 -3.94
N LEU A 206 24.22 -9.66 -4.65
CA LEU A 206 24.66 -10.99 -5.00
C LEU A 206 25.93 -10.96 -5.85
N ASP A 207 25.99 -10.09 -6.85
CA ASP A 207 27.17 -9.87 -7.69
C ASP A 207 28.40 -9.50 -6.84
N ARG A 208 28.22 -8.58 -5.89
CA ARG A 208 29.32 -8.16 -4.98
C ARG A 208 29.79 -9.28 -4.06
N LEU A 209 28.89 -10.19 -3.69
CA LEU A 209 29.20 -11.35 -2.84
C LEU A 209 29.72 -12.55 -3.65
N GLY A 210 29.74 -12.44 -4.98
CA GLY A 210 30.14 -13.55 -5.88
C GLY A 210 29.17 -14.71 -5.87
N LEU A 211 27.89 -14.46 -5.54
CA LEU A 211 26.85 -15.48 -5.45
C LEU A 211 26.07 -15.52 -6.76
N ASP A 212 26.15 -16.63 -7.47
CA ASP A 212 25.31 -16.91 -8.62
C ASP A 212 24.01 -17.59 -8.15
N LEU A 213 22.98 -16.79 -7.94
CA LEU A 213 21.63 -17.27 -7.65
C LEU A 213 20.73 -17.21 -8.89
N ALA A 214 21.25 -17.24 -10.10
CA ALA A 214 20.44 -17.24 -11.33
C ALA A 214 19.47 -18.46 -11.39
N SER A 215 19.73 -19.49 -10.58
CA SER A 215 18.85 -20.64 -10.32
C SER A 215 18.16 -20.60 -8.96
N ALA A 216 18.06 -19.44 -8.34
CA ALA A 216 17.72 -19.23 -6.92
C ALA A 216 16.28 -19.60 -6.53
N THR A 217 15.38 -19.81 -7.48
CA THR A 217 14.04 -20.31 -7.17
C THR A 217 14.00 -21.72 -6.59
N ASP A 218 15.17 -22.41 -6.54
CA ASP A 218 15.33 -23.71 -5.91
C ASP A 218 16.52 -23.75 -4.93
N CYS A 219 17.09 -22.60 -4.57
CA CYS A 219 18.24 -22.51 -3.70
C CYS A 219 17.84 -22.59 -2.22
N PRO A 220 18.44 -23.47 -1.41
CA PRO A 220 18.21 -23.48 0.03
C PRO A 220 18.65 -22.17 0.68
N LEU A 221 17.84 -21.62 1.59
CA LEU A 221 18.10 -20.38 2.31
C LEU A 221 19.47 -20.34 3.01
N ARG A 222 20.00 -21.48 3.43
CA ARG A 222 21.33 -21.63 4.05
C ARG A 222 22.45 -21.10 3.18
N THR A 223 22.36 -21.30 1.86
CA THR A 223 23.38 -20.81 0.91
C THR A 223 23.46 -19.29 0.90
N VAL A 224 22.33 -18.58 1.12
CA VAL A 224 22.30 -17.13 1.21
C VAL A 224 22.82 -16.63 2.55
N HIS A 225 22.50 -17.33 3.65
CA HIS A 225 22.91 -16.93 5.00
C HIS A 225 24.41 -17.13 5.23
N ASP A 226 24.98 -18.24 4.80
CA ASP A 226 26.41 -18.58 5.01
C ASP A 226 27.36 -17.70 4.18
N SER A 227 26.82 -16.98 3.19
CA SER A 227 27.59 -16.10 2.30
C SER A 227 27.59 -14.63 2.75
N VAL A 228 26.80 -14.27 3.75
CA VAL A 228 26.65 -12.89 4.30
C VAL A 228 27.28 -12.80 5.70
N SER A 229 27.71 -13.92 6.29
CA SER A 229 28.44 -14.00 7.56
C SER A 229 29.94 -13.95 7.31
#